data_40193b0288740aded7928cf39c93b1bd
#
_entry.id   40193b0288740aded7928cf39c93b1bd
#
_cell.length_a   1.000
_cell.length_b   1.000
_cell.length_c   1.000
_cell.angle_alpha   90.00
_cell.angle_beta   90.00
_cell.angle_gamma   90.00
#
_symmetry.space_group_name_H-M   'P 1'
#
loop_
_entity.id
_entity.type
_entity.pdbx_description
1 polymer ?
#
loop_
_entity_poly.entity_id
_entity_poly.type
_entity_poly.pdbx_seq_one_letter_code
_entity_poly.pdbx_strand_id
1 'polypeptide(L)'
;VTKEGRFFVLNTSPIIIPRISRAHASKRYPIPYDVHPLLVKMGWEFIDDIVWVKPEASVKNRNAGFLQHRKPLGYKPNAVSEMLMVYRKKTDKLLDWNIHQYSWDKVKKSKVLDKYETTNIWRIDPTFDRVHSAVFPIELCNRVVRFYSFVGDLIFDPFAGSGTLGRAAVNLDRNF
;
A
#
# COMPACT_ATOMS: atom_id res chain seq x y z
N VAL A 1 -4.52 -7.72 -18.11
CA VAL A 1 -3.20 -8.38 -18.01
C VAL A 1 -2.12 -7.31 -17.93
N THR A 2 -1.33 -7.34 -16.87
CA THR A 2 -0.25 -6.37 -16.64
C THR A 2 0.84 -6.53 -17.70
N LYS A 3 1.23 -5.42 -18.33
CA LYS A 3 2.31 -5.39 -19.33
C LYS A 3 3.66 -5.66 -18.67
N GLU A 4 4.63 -6.12 -19.47
CA GLU A 4 6.02 -6.35 -19.02
C GLU A 4 6.61 -5.12 -18.33
N GLY A 5 7.34 -5.34 -17.24
CA GLY A 5 8.00 -4.29 -16.48
C GLY A 5 7.09 -3.30 -15.76
N ARG A 6 5.75 -3.52 -15.77
CA ARG A 6 4.79 -2.69 -15.05
C ARG A 6 4.58 -3.14 -13.62
N PHE A 7 4.03 -2.27 -12.81
CA PHE A 7 3.95 -2.42 -11.37
C PHE A 7 2.62 -2.99 -10.90
N PHE A 8 2.69 -3.69 -9.79
CA PHE A 8 1.60 -4.10 -8.95
C PHE A 8 1.91 -3.66 -7.53
N VAL A 9 1.04 -2.87 -6.92
CA VAL A 9 1.20 -2.38 -5.55
C VAL A 9 0.12 -3.01 -4.69
N LEU A 10 0.53 -3.75 -3.68
CA LEU A 10 -0.36 -4.43 -2.74
C LEU A 10 -0.31 -3.74 -1.37
N ASN A 11 -1.41 -3.09 -0.96
CA ASN A 11 -1.55 -2.65 0.41
C ASN A 11 -2.03 -3.81 1.29
N THR A 12 -1.28 -4.11 2.32
CA THR A 12 -1.60 -5.20 3.24
C THR A 12 -0.97 -5.00 4.62
N SER A 13 -1.47 -5.72 5.60
CA SER A 13 -0.90 -5.76 6.95
C SER A 13 -1.21 -7.10 7.63
N PRO A 14 -0.44 -7.50 8.65
CA PRO A 14 -0.84 -8.62 9.48
C PRO A 14 -2.20 -8.37 10.12
N ILE A 15 -3.12 -9.31 9.96
CA ILE A 15 -4.46 -9.24 10.58
C ILE A 15 -4.48 -9.84 11.96
N ILE A 16 -5.46 -9.41 12.77
CA ILE A 16 -5.68 -10.01 14.08
C ILE A 16 -6.67 -11.15 13.95
N ILE A 17 -6.24 -12.30 14.46
CA ILE A 17 -7.14 -13.39 14.79
C ILE A 17 -7.59 -13.17 16.23
N PRO A 18 -8.88 -12.87 16.46
CA PRO A 18 -9.39 -12.66 17.81
C PRO A 18 -9.25 -13.95 18.64
N ARG A 19 -9.16 -13.77 19.94
CA ARG A 19 -9.19 -14.92 20.86
C ARG A 19 -10.58 -15.58 20.84
N ILE A 20 -10.60 -16.89 20.90
CA ILE A 20 -11.84 -17.69 20.97
C ILE A 20 -12.49 -17.54 22.35
N SER A 21 -11.69 -17.47 23.42
CA SER A 21 -12.13 -17.28 24.80
C SER A 21 -11.11 -16.50 25.60
N ARG A 22 -11.42 -16.21 26.88
CA ARG A 22 -10.47 -15.56 27.79
C ARG A 22 -9.20 -16.40 28.07
N ALA A 23 -9.26 -17.71 27.88
CA ALA A 23 -8.12 -18.61 28.03
C ALA A 23 -7.15 -18.60 26.85
N HIS A 24 -7.51 -17.97 25.73
CA HIS A 24 -6.72 -17.98 24.51
C HIS A 24 -6.14 -16.58 24.23
N ALA A 25 -4.91 -16.52 23.74
CA ALA A 25 -4.31 -15.29 23.27
C ALA A 25 -4.82 -14.92 21.86
N SER A 26 -5.03 -13.61 21.60
CA SER A 26 -5.17 -13.15 20.23
C SER A 26 -3.84 -13.31 19.49
N LYS A 27 -3.89 -13.73 18.22
CA LYS A 27 -2.71 -13.92 17.37
C LYS A 27 -2.72 -12.90 16.23
N ARG A 28 -1.59 -12.70 15.60
CA ARG A 28 -1.50 -12.01 14.30
C ARG A 28 -1.22 -13.02 13.21
N TYR A 29 -1.98 -12.95 12.14
CA TYR A 29 -1.73 -13.72 10.94
C TYR A 29 -0.90 -12.86 9.97
N PRO A 30 0.27 -13.33 9.52
CA PRO A 30 1.25 -12.51 8.80
C PRO A 30 0.99 -12.49 7.28
N ILE A 31 -0.16 -12.00 6.83
CA ILE A 31 -0.57 -11.98 5.42
C ILE A 31 0.55 -11.53 4.46
N PRO A 32 1.29 -10.42 4.71
CA PRO A 32 2.32 -9.96 3.78
C PRO A 32 3.36 -11.02 3.46
N TYR A 33 3.75 -11.81 4.46
CA TYR A 33 4.79 -12.84 4.33
C TYR A 33 4.29 -14.09 3.60
N ASP A 34 3.01 -14.43 3.74
CA ASP A 34 2.41 -15.57 3.04
C ASP A 34 2.09 -15.27 1.58
N VAL A 35 1.71 -14.03 1.29
CA VAL A 35 1.39 -13.60 -0.09
C VAL A 35 2.64 -13.41 -0.93
N HIS A 36 3.74 -12.96 -0.34
CA HIS A 36 4.99 -12.70 -1.06
C HIS A 36 5.48 -13.90 -1.89
N PRO A 37 5.68 -15.10 -1.34
CA PRO A 37 6.16 -16.24 -2.12
C PRO A 37 5.18 -16.67 -3.22
N LEU A 38 3.88 -16.46 -3.04
CA LEU A 38 2.88 -16.73 -4.07
C LEU A 38 3.05 -15.78 -5.25
N LEU A 39 3.24 -14.49 -5.00
CA LEU A 39 3.44 -13.48 -6.04
C LEU A 39 4.74 -13.74 -6.82
N VAL A 40 5.83 -14.07 -6.12
CA VAL A 40 7.10 -14.44 -6.76
C VAL A 40 6.92 -15.67 -7.67
N LYS A 41 6.22 -16.70 -7.20
CA LYS A 41 5.90 -17.89 -8.00
C LYS A 41 5.04 -17.56 -9.23
N MET A 42 4.21 -16.54 -9.15
CA MET A 42 3.39 -16.04 -10.27
C MET A 42 4.16 -15.16 -11.26
N GLY A 43 5.46 -14.95 -11.05
CA GLY A 43 6.32 -14.16 -11.93
C GLY A 43 6.31 -12.66 -11.62
N TRP A 44 6.09 -12.28 -10.35
CA TRP A 44 6.29 -10.94 -9.87
C TRP A 44 7.65 -10.82 -9.17
N GLU A 45 8.35 -9.74 -9.43
CA GLU A 45 9.62 -9.38 -8.81
C GLU A 45 9.35 -8.34 -7.73
N PHE A 46 9.79 -8.61 -6.51
CA PHE A 46 9.66 -7.66 -5.39
C PHE A 46 10.69 -6.54 -5.58
N ILE A 47 10.21 -5.31 -5.56
CA ILE A 47 11.05 -4.13 -5.79
C ILE A 47 11.30 -3.38 -4.49
N ASP A 48 10.22 -3.13 -3.72
CA ASP A 48 10.33 -2.33 -2.50
C ASP A 48 9.15 -2.57 -1.56
N ASP A 49 9.30 -2.14 -0.31
CA ASP A 49 8.25 -2.02 0.69
C ASP A 49 8.13 -0.57 1.17
N ILE A 50 6.95 -0.03 1.07
CA ILE A 50 6.61 1.28 1.60
C ILE A 50 5.78 1.08 2.85
N VAL A 51 6.16 1.73 3.94
CA VAL A 51 5.44 1.66 5.21
C VAL A 51 4.56 2.90 5.36
N TRP A 52 3.26 2.72 5.18
CA TRP A 52 2.30 3.78 5.50
C TRP A 52 2.07 3.84 7.00
N VAL A 53 2.48 4.94 7.62
CA VAL A 53 2.35 5.19 9.06
C VAL A 53 1.18 6.12 9.32
N LYS A 54 0.28 5.71 10.21
CA LYS A 54 -0.90 6.45 10.66
C LYS A 54 -0.64 7.06 12.03
N PRO A 55 -1.24 8.21 12.38
CA PRO A 55 -1.23 8.71 13.74
C PRO A 55 -1.81 7.68 14.73
N GLU A 56 -1.20 7.51 15.88
CA GLU A 56 -1.66 6.51 16.87
C GLU A 56 -3.11 6.76 17.31
N ALA A 57 -3.51 8.01 17.44
CA ALA A 57 -4.87 8.37 17.81
C ALA A 57 -5.94 7.94 16.78
N SER A 58 -5.54 7.69 15.53
CA SER A 58 -6.45 7.25 14.46
C SER A 58 -6.67 5.74 14.40
N VAL A 59 -5.88 4.97 15.12
CA VAL A 59 -5.99 3.51 15.12
C VAL A 59 -6.72 3.02 16.36
N LYS A 60 -7.50 1.97 16.17
CA LYS A 60 -8.21 1.34 17.28
C LYS A 60 -7.20 0.79 18.28
N ASN A 61 -7.23 1.32 19.52
CA ASN A 61 -6.39 0.79 20.59
C ASN A 61 -6.80 -0.66 20.89
N ARG A 62 -5.87 -1.58 20.70
CA ARG A 62 -6.08 -3.01 20.92
C ARG A 62 -5.83 -3.42 22.36
N ASN A 63 -5.15 -2.59 23.08
CA ASN A 63 -4.77 -2.84 24.45
C ASN A 63 -5.69 -2.00 25.33
N ALA A 64 -6.85 -2.54 25.67
CA ALA A 64 -7.82 -1.91 26.57
C ALA A 64 -7.27 -1.65 27.98
N GLY A 65 -5.97 -1.82 28.19
CA GLY A 65 -5.31 -1.61 29.47
C GLY A 65 -3.86 -1.18 29.30
N PHE A 66 -3.56 -0.03 29.86
CA PHE A 66 -2.23 0.53 30.09
C PHE A 66 -1.19 -0.49 30.62
N LEU A 67 -1.61 -1.54 31.32
CA LEU A 67 -0.77 -2.56 31.91
C LEU A 67 -0.13 -3.50 30.88
N GLN A 68 -0.71 -3.69 29.70
CA GLN A 68 -0.17 -4.65 28.72
C GLN A 68 1.08 -4.15 28.00
N HIS A 69 1.28 -2.83 27.90
CA HIS A 69 2.51 -2.26 27.34
C HIS A 69 3.72 -2.36 28.28
N ARG A 70 3.49 -2.63 29.56
CA ARG A 70 4.52 -2.61 30.61
C ARG A 70 4.87 -3.99 31.16
N LYS A 71 4.15 -5.03 30.74
CA LYS A 71 4.42 -6.41 31.22
C LYS A 71 5.43 -7.07 30.30
N PRO A 72 6.56 -7.57 30.83
CA PRO A 72 7.43 -8.47 30.10
C PRO A 72 6.63 -9.64 29.55
N LEU A 73 6.95 -10.09 28.31
CA LEU A 73 6.26 -11.17 27.59
C LEU A 73 4.78 -10.93 27.26
N GLY A 74 4.18 -9.86 27.78
CA GLY A 74 2.79 -9.45 27.50
C GLY A 74 2.67 -8.26 26.57
N TYR A 75 3.78 -7.74 26.05
CA TYR A 75 3.78 -6.56 25.17
C TYR A 75 3.03 -6.80 23.86
N LYS A 76 2.06 -5.94 23.59
CA LYS A 76 1.27 -5.94 22.33
C LYS A 76 1.19 -4.51 21.80
N PRO A 77 2.01 -4.14 20.81
CA PRO A 77 2.00 -2.79 20.26
C PRO A 77 0.70 -2.51 19.47
N ASN A 78 0.29 -1.25 19.44
CA ASN A 78 -0.71 -0.79 18.50
C ASN A 78 -0.13 -0.85 17.08
N ALA A 79 -0.92 -1.37 16.14
CA ALA A 79 -0.50 -1.42 14.74
C ALA A 79 -0.88 -0.08 14.07
N VAL A 80 0.07 0.80 13.97
CA VAL A 80 -0.09 2.12 13.34
C VAL A 80 0.36 2.13 11.88
N SER A 81 0.81 1.00 11.34
CA SER A 81 1.36 0.94 9.99
C SER A 81 0.70 -0.13 9.13
N GLU A 82 0.68 0.12 7.84
CA GLU A 82 0.38 -0.85 6.79
C GLU A 82 1.53 -0.87 5.79
N MET A 83 1.67 -1.97 5.07
CA MET A 83 2.71 -2.15 4.05
C MET A 83 2.09 -1.96 2.66
N LEU A 84 2.75 -1.19 1.81
CA LEU A 84 2.54 -1.19 0.38
C LEU A 84 3.70 -1.97 -0.24
N MET A 85 3.46 -3.21 -0.56
CA MET A 85 4.43 -4.09 -1.20
C MET A 85 4.44 -3.81 -2.70
N VAL A 86 5.56 -3.36 -3.22
CA VAL A 86 5.72 -2.98 -4.62
C VAL A 86 6.35 -4.11 -5.39
N TYR A 87 5.66 -4.55 -6.42
CA TYR A 87 6.11 -5.59 -7.32
C TYR A 87 6.17 -5.08 -8.75
N ARG A 88 7.09 -5.63 -9.52
CA ARG A 88 7.21 -5.43 -10.95
C ARG A 88 6.91 -6.74 -11.67
N LYS A 89 6.21 -6.68 -12.80
CA LYS A 89 6.12 -7.84 -13.69
C LYS A 89 7.51 -8.23 -14.12
N LYS A 90 7.92 -9.48 -13.83
CA LYS A 90 9.28 -9.97 -14.07
C LYS A 90 9.74 -9.70 -15.50
N THR A 91 10.94 -9.19 -15.63
CA THR A 91 11.60 -8.86 -16.90
C THR A 91 13.11 -8.80 -16.67
N ASP A 92 13.90 -8.99 -17.69
CA ASP A 92 15.36 -8.80 -17.69
C ASP A 92 15.76 -7.33 -17.98
N LYS A 93 14.78 -6.45 -18.22
CA LYS A 93 14.99 -5.03 -18.50
C LYS A 93 15.30 -4.25 -17.24
N LEU A 94 16.02 -3.13 -17.39
CA LEU A 94 16.27 -2.19 -16.29
C LEU A 94 14.96 -1.62 -15.71
N LEU A 95 15.00 -1.14 -14.47
CA LEU A 95 13.83 -0.60 -13.79
C LEU A 95 13.22 0.59 -14.54
N ASP A 96 14.07 1.44 -15.08
CA ASP A 96 13.71 2.64 -15.84
C ASP A 96 13.41 2.38 -17.33
N TRP A 97 13.53 1.14 -17.80
CA TRP A 97 13.28 0.78 -19.20
C TRP A 97 11.93 1.31 -19.70
N ASN A 98 10.91 1.34 -18.87
CA ASN A 98 9.59 1.85 -19.23
C ASN A 98 9.61 3.32 -19.64
N ILE A 99 10.55 4.13 -19.14
CA ILE A 99 10.68 5.55 -19.50
C ILE A 99 10.92 5.69 -20.99
N HIS A 100 11.75 4.81 -21.57
CA HIS A 100 12.11 4.83 -23.00
C HIS A 100 11.00 4.32 -23.93
N GLN A 101 9.88 3.82 -23.37
CA GLN A 101 8.72 3.36 -24.14
C GLN A 101 7.72 4.48 -24.42
N TYR A 102 7.96 5.67 -23.88
CA TYR A 102 7.06 6.81 -24.00
C TYR A 102 7.74 7.99 -24.70
N SER A 103 6.90 8.86 -25.33
CA SER A 103 7.40 10.12 -25.83
C SER A 103 7.93 11.01 -24.70
N TRP A 104 8.92 11.84 -25.02
CA TRP A 104 9.50 12.77 -24.06
C TRP A 104 8.46 13.67 -23.40
N ASP A 105 7.46 14.15 -24.15
CA ASP A 105 6.37 14.98 -23.62
C ASP A 105 5.57 14.24 -22.56
N LYS A 106 5.29 12.96 -22.77
CA LYS A 106 4.55 12.14 -21.81
C LYS A 106 5.37 11.93 -20.55
N VAL A 107 6.65 11.62 -20.67
CA VAL A 107 7.57 11.49 -19.53
C VAL A 107 7.64 12.80 -18.74
N LYS A 108 7.78 13.93 -19.43
CA LYS A 108 7.83 15.27 -18.82
C LYS A 108 6.55 15.59 -18.04
N LYS A 109 5.38 15.32 -18.63
CA LYS A 109 4.07 15.53 -17.98
C LYS A 109 3.87 14.62 -16.77
N SER A 110 4.50 13.46 -16.74
CA SER A 110 4.39 12.49 -15.65
C SER A 110 5.39 12.72 -14.52
N LYS A 111 6.28 13.72 -14.65
CA LYS A 111 7.29 14.03 -13.63
C LYS A 111 6.63 14.39 -12.30
N VAL A 112 7.09 13.77 -11.23
CA VAL A 112 6.64 14.09 -9.87
C VAL A 112 7.36 15.36 -9.41
N LEU A 113 6.59 16.43 -9.18
CA LEU A 113 7.10 17.74 -8.77
C LEU A 113 6.86 18.03 -7.30
N ASP A 114 5.96 17.30 -6.68
CA ASP A 114 5.63 17.45 -5.26
C ASP A 114 6.81 17.02 -4.38
N LYS A 115 6.95 17.69 -3.25
CA LYS A 115 7.94 17.31 -2.23
C LYS A 115 7.35 16.20 -1.36
N TYR A 116 7.81 14.99 -1.59
CA TYR A 116 7.49 13.84 -0.75
C TYR A 116 8.70 13.40 0.08
N GLU A 117 8.45 12.55 1.06
CA GLU A 117 9.52 11.88 1.80
C GLU A 117 10.40 11.09 0.83
N THR A 118 11.72 11.17 1.04
CA THR A 118 12.71 10.41 0.27
C THR A 118 12.97 9.00 0.84
N THR A 119 12.25 8.66 1.91
CA THR A 119 12.32 7.36 2.57
C THR A 119 11.11 6.51 2.20
N ASN A 120 11.19 5.21 2.46
CA ASN A 120 10.05 4.30 2.31
C ASN A 120 9.00 4.43 3.43
N ILE A 121 9.10 5.42 4.30
CA ILE A 121 8.12 5.69 5.37
C ILE A 121 7.24 6.86 4.98
N TRP A 122 5.97 6.58 4.68
CA TRP A 122 4.97 7.60 4.34
C TRP A 122 4.04 7.86 5.53
N ARG A 123 4.07 9.10 6.03
CA ARG A 123 3.16 9.53 7.08
C ARG A 123 1.96 10.21 6.46
N ILE A 124 0.82 9.51 6.45
CA ILE A 124 -0.42 9.98 5.83
C ILE A 124 -1.56 9.70 6.77
N ASP A 125 -2.37 10.71 7.02
CA ASP A 125 -3.56 10.57 7.85
C ASP A 125 -4.61 9.67 7.17
N PRO A 126 -5.23 8.75 7.90
CA PRO A 126 -6.31 7.94 7.35
C PRO A 126 -7.55 8.80 7.11
N THR A 127 -8.35 8.39 6.14
CA THR A 127 -9.66 8.96 5.88
C THR A 127 -10.73 8.05 6.47
N PHE A 128 -11.80 8.65 6.96
CA PHE A 128 -12.96 7.93 7.46
C PHE A 128 -14.17 8.19 6.56
N ASP A 129 -14.90 7.15 6.26
CA ASP A 129 -16.15 7.21 5.52
C ASP A 129 -17.23 6.46 6.30
N ARG A 130 -18.48 6.96 6.23
CA ARG A 130 -19.61 6.36 6.97
C ARG A 130 -20.10 5.05 6.36
N VAL A 131 -19.92 4.89 5.07
CA VAL A 131 -20.41 3.74 4.30
C VAL A 131 -19.31 2.67 4.14
N HIS A 132 -18.08 3.09 3.91
CA HIS A 132 -16.94 2.22 3.69
C HIS A 132 -15.96 2.29 4.86
N SER A 133 -15.79 1.20 5.56
CA SER A 133 -14.93 1.13 6.77
C SER A 133 -13.42 1.16 6.49
N ALA A 134 -13.00 0.98 5.24
CA ALA A 134 -11.59 0.86 4.84
C ALA A 134 -11.31 1.69 3.57
N VAL A 135 -11.45 3.01 3.69
CA VAL A 135 -11.20 3.95 2.58
C VAL A 135 -9.74 4.38 2.58
N PHE A 136 -9.10 4.31 1.44
CA PHE A 136 -7.77 4.90 1.27
C PHE A 136 -7.82 6.43 1.30
N PRO A 137 -6.88 7.09 1.98
CA PRO A 137 -6.68 8.53 1.80
C PRO A 137 -6.36 8.85 0.34
N ILE A 138 -6.93 9.92 -0.17
CA ILE A 138 -6.66 10.37 -1.55
C ILE A 138 -5.16 10.66 -1.77
N GLU A 139 -4.48 11.13 -0.75
CA GLU A 139 -3.03 11.40 -0.79
C GLU A 139 -2.22 10.11 -1.01
N LEU A 140 -2.57 9.01 -0.34
CA LEU A 140 -1.93 7.71 -0.56
C LEU A 140 -2.12 7.25 -2.01
N CYS A 141 -3.34 7.35 -2.52
CA CYS A 141 -3.66 6.99 -3.90
C CYS A 141 -2.91 7.86 -4.90
N ASN A 142 -2.85 9.17 -4.66
CA ASN A 142 -2.13 10.11 -5.52
C ASN A 142 -0.63 9.75 -5.61
N ARG A 143 0.02 9.42 -4.50
CA ARG A 143 1.44 9.01 -4.48
C ARG A 143 1.65 7.73 -5.26
N VAL A 144 0.83 6.70 -5.02
CA VAL A 144 0.93 5.43 -5.76
C VAL A 144 0.76 5.65 -7.25
N VAL A 145 -0.26 6.40 -7.68
CA VAL A 145 -0.51 6.67 -9.09
C VAL A 145 0.65 7.44 -9.73
N ARG A 146 1.17 8.46 -9.06
CA ARG A 146 2.28 9.29 -9.59
C ARG A 146 3.58 8.51 -9.73
N PHE A 147 3.94 7.71 -8.73
CA PHE A 147 5.22 7.01 -8.72
C PHE A 147 5.25 5.76 -9.62
N TYR A 148 4.08 5.14 -9.87
CA TYR A 148 4.05 3.84 -10.56
C TYR A 148 3.31 3.85 -11.90
N SER A 149 2.97 5.04 -12.42
CA SER A 149 2.31 5.17 -13.73
C SER A 149 2.64 6.47 -14.45
N PHE A 150 2.47 6.45 -15.78
CA PHE A 150 2.56 7.64 -16.62
C PHE A 150 1.17 8.20 -16.95
N VAL A 151 1.08 9.49 -17.29
CA VAL A 151 -0.13 10.11 -17.82
C VAL A 151 -0.70 9.27 -18.98
N GLY A 152 -2.01 9.02 -18.95
CA GLY A 152 -2.71 8.18 -19.91
C GLY A 152 -2.53 6.67 -19.73
N ASP A 153 -1.83 6.20 -18.69
CA ASP A 153 -1.81 4.78 -18.35
C ASP A 153 -3.15 4.33 -17.77
N LEU A 154 -3.44 3.06 -17.91
CA LEU A 154 -4.60 2.43 -17.28
C LEU A 154 -4.21 1.93 -15.88
N ILE A 155 -4.94 2.40 -14.89
CA ILE A 155 -4.88 1.91 -13.50
C ILE A 155 -6.03 0.92 -13.32
N PHE A 156 -5.74 -0.20 -12.67
CA PHE A 156 -6.73 -1.24 -12.40
C PHE A 156 -6.71 -1.60 -10.92
N ASP A 157 -7.87 -1.56 -10.29
CA ASP A 157 -8.06 -1.96 -8.90
C ASP A 157 -9.26 -2.91 -8.79
N PRO A 158 -9.01 -4.22 -8.62
CA PRO A 158 -10.10 -5.20 -8.47
C PRO A 158 -10.85 -5.07 -7.14
N PHE A 159 -10.34 -4.28 -6.19
CA PHE A 159 -10.93 -4.05 -4.88
C PHE A 159 -11.27 -2.58 -4.66
N ALA A 160 -11.74 -1.89 -5.69
CA ALA A 160 -11.90 -0.44 -5.77
C ALA A 160 -12.69 0.21 -4.60
N GLY A 161 -13.56 -0.53 -3.93
CA GLY A 161 -14.31 -0.04 -2.77
C GLY A 161 -15.09 1.25 -3.08
N SER A 162 -14.72 2.34 -2.40
CA SER A 162 -15.29 3.68 -2.64
C SER A 162 -14.76 4.39 -3.90
N GLY A 163 -13.89 3.74 -4.68
CA GLY A 163 -13.33 4.28 -5.92
C GLY A 163 -12.26 5.37 -5.71
N THR A 164 -11.65 5.47 -4.53
CA THR A 164 -10.67 6.54 -4.25
C THR A 164 -9.45 6.45 -5.19
N LEU A 165 -8.97 5.24 -5.50
CA LEU A 165 -7.87 5.08 -6.45
C LEU A 165 -8.28 5.51 -7.86
N GLY A 166 -9.49 5.16 -8.31
CA GLY A 166 -10.03 5.60 -9.60
C GLY A 166 -10.13 7.13 -9.68
N ARG A 167 -10.63 7.76 -8.63
CA ARG A 167 -10.68 9.23 -8.55
C ARG A 167 -9.27 9.84 -8.62
N ALA A 168 -8.30 9.28 -7.92
CA ALA A 168 -6.90 9.72 -7.99
C ALA A 168 -6.33 9.56 -9.41
N ALA A 169 -6.60 8.43 -10.06
CA ALA A 169 -6.16 8.16 -11.41
C ALA A 169 -6.70 9.22 -12.40
N VAL A 170 -8.01 9.46 -12.39
CA VAL A 170 -8.65 10.44 -13.29
C VAL A 170 -8.14 11.86 -13.02
N ASN A 171 -8.03 12.27 -11.75
CA ASN A 171 -7.53 13.60 -11.37
C ASN A 171 -6.06 13.84 -11.79
N LEU A 172 -5.32 12.77 -12.05
CA LEU A 172 -3.93 12.81 -12.47
C LEU A 172 -3.75 12.45 -13.95
N ASP A 173 -4.80 12.54 -14.75
CA ASP A 173 -4.81 12.22 -16.19
C ASP A 173 -4.41 10.77 -16.50
N ARG A 174 -4.77 9.82 -15.64
CA ARG A 174 -4.71 8.38 -15.92
C ARG A 174 -6.12 7.85 -16.19
N ASN A 175 -6.18 6.72 -16.88
CA ASN A 175 -7.45 5.98 -17.09
C ASN A 175 -7.67 5.00 -15.94
N PHE A 176 -8.95 4.66 -15.67
CA PHE A 176 -9.33 3.70 -14.63
C PHE A 176 -10.39 2.73 -15.14
#